data_460ab12b6b660177c8103f2917c76fbf
#
_entry.id   460ab12b6b660177c8103f2917c76fbf
#
_cell.length_a   1.000
_cell.length_b   1.000
_cell.length_c   1.000
_cell.angle_alpha   90.00
_cell.angle_beta   90.00
_cell.angle_gamma   90.00
#
_symmetry.space_group_name_H-M   'P 1'
#
loop_
_entity.id
_entity.type
_entity.pdbx_description
1 polymer ?
#
loop_
_entity_poly.entity_id
_entity_poly.type
_entity_poly.pdbx_seq_one_letter_code
_entity_poly.pdbx_strand_id
1 'polypeptide(L)' 'MTKTLKITMSEGKWLVDIFSQANDSGVYDLIHPNTFAEVSLNEGEMYGFRYSLHGKAGTSFKIELDHEVLAEGEIDKSE' A
#
# COMPACT_ATOMS: atom_id res chain seq x y z
N MET A 1 -15.00 -1.99 -10.15
CA MET A 1 -14.44 -0.63 -9.93
C MET A 1 -12.95 -0.71 -9.70
N THR A 2 -12.20 0.16 -10.34
CA THR A 2 -10.74 0.18 -10.21
C THR A 2 -10.34 1.39 -9.37
N LYS A 3 -9.47 1.16 -8.40
CA LYS A 3 -8.92 2.22 -7.55
C LYS A 3 -7.41 2.24 -7.67
N THR A 4 -6.83 3.40 -7.47
CA THR A 4 -5.38 3.57 -7.55
C THR A 4 -4.77 3.51 -6.16
N LEU A 5 -3.90 2.54 -5.97
CA LEU A 5 -3.11 2.39 -4.75
C LEU A 5 -1.79 3.13 -4.95
N LYS A 6 -1.43 3.97 -4.01
CA LYS A 6 -0.25 4.81 -4.14
C LYS A 6 0.53 4.83 -2.85
N ILE A 7 1.85 4.84 -2.96
CA ILE A 7 2.73 5.04 -1.81
C ILE A 7 3.64 6.23 -2.06
N THR A 8 3.84 7.02 -1.01
CA THR A 8 4.79 8.12 -0.99
C THR A 8 5.82 7.81 0.09
N MET A 9 7.07 7.63 -0.31
CA MET A 9 8.14 7.29 0.60
C MET A 9 9.44 7.73 -0.04
N SER A 10 10.27 8.47 0.71
CA SER A 10 11.47 9.09 0.14
C SER A 10 12.57 8.11 -0.21
N GLU A 11 12.66 7.00 0.54
CA GLU A 11 13.67 5.98 0.28
C GLU A 11 13.23 4.68 0.92
N GLY A 12 13.96 3.60 0.63
CA GLY A 12 13.67 2.30 1.19
C GLY A 12 12.93 1.40 0.21
N LYS A 13 12.32 0.36 0.73
CA LYS A 13 11.58 -0.63 -0.07
C LYS A 13 10.20 -0.81 0.52
N TRP A 14 9.25 -1.17 -0.32
CA TRP A 14 7.87 -1.33 0.13
C TRP A 14 7.15 -2.44 -0.62
N LEU A 15 6.19 -3.04 0.08
CA LEU A 15 5.25 -4.01 -0.47
C LEU A 15 3.89 -3.67 0.13
N VAL A 16 2.87 -3.53 -0.70
CA VAL A 16 1.52 -3.22 -0.24
C VAL A 16 0.54 -4.16 -0.91
N ASP A 17 -0.37 -4.72 -0.14
CA ASP A 17 -1.38 -5.63 -0.63
C ASP A 17 -2.76 -5.16 -0.20
N ILE A 18 -3.68 -5.14 -1.15
CA ILE A 18 -5.10 -4.88 -0.89
C ILE A 18 -5.83 -6.19 -1.17
N PHE A 19 -6.60 -6.66 -0.21
CA PHE A 19 -7.30 -7.93 -0.39
C PHE A 19 -8.78 -7.79 -0.08
N SER A 20 -9.59 -8.51 -0.85
CA SER A 20 -11.04 -8.55 -0.73
C SER A 20 -11.50 -9.83 -1.41
N GLN A 21 -12.81 -10.09 -1.44
CA GLN A 21 -13.32 -11.23 -2.17
C GLN A 21 -13.01 -11.14 -3.67
N ALA A 22 -12.99 -9.92 -4.20
CA ALA A 22 -12.69 -9.70 -5.61
C ALA A 22 -11.20 -9.68 -5.90
N ASN A 23 -10.36 -9.43 -4.90
CA ASN A 23 -8.93 -9.25 -5.07
C ASN A 23 -8.16 -9.96 -3.96
N ASP A 24 -8.11 -11.28 -4.05
CA ASP A 24 -7.41 -12.09 -3.07
C ASP A 24 -6.50 -13.07 -3.80
N SER A 25 -5.50 -12.51 -4.46
CA SER A 25 -4.57 -13.29 -5.27
C SER A 25 -3.41 -13.86 -4.48
N GLY A 26 -3.18 -13.36 -3.26
CA GLY A 26 -2.01 -13.74 -2.47
C GLY A 26 -0.73 -13.07 -2.91
N VAL A 27 -0.81 -12.14 -3.85
CA VAL A 27 0.34 -11.43 -4.40
C VAL A 27 0.18 -9.95 -4.07
N TYR A 28 1.28 -9.29 -3.71
CA TYR A 28 1.25 -7.86 -3.41
C TYR A 28 0.89 -7.07 -4.67
N ASP A 29 -0.01 -6.10 -4.51
CA ASP A 29 -0.46 -5.25 -5.60
C ASP A 29 0.54 -4.18 -5.96
N LEU A 30 1.26 -3.67 -4.97
CA LEU A 30 2.21 -2.58 -5.16
C LEU A 30 3.56 -3.01 -4.61
N ILE A 31 4.56 -3.10 -5.50
CA ILE A 31 5.88 -3.60 -5.18
C ILE A 31 6.92 -2.57 -5.58
N HIS A 32 7.85 -2.25 -4.67
CA HIS A 32 8.97 -1.36 -4.96
C HIS A 32 9.70 -1.84 -6.24
N PRO A 33 10.07 -0.97 -7.17
CA PRO A 33 10.12 0.48 -7.09
C PRO A 33 8.87 1.20 -7.60
N ASN A 34 7.80 0.49 -7.90
CA ASN A 34 6.57 1.12 -8.36
C ASN A 34 5.95 1.92 -7.22
N THR A 35 5.45 3.11 -7.53
CA THR A 35 4.84 3.98 -6.54
C THR A 35 3.33 3.96 -6.60
N PHE A 36 2.77 3.34 -7.61
CA PHE A 36 1.32 3.20 -7.72
C PHE A 36 0.96 1.93 -8.48
N ALA A 37 -0.24 1.46 -8.23
CA ALA A 37 -0.79 0.29 -8.91
C ALA A 37 -2.31 0.40 -8.89
N GLU A 38 -2.97 -0.26 -9.83
CA GLU A 38 -4.42 -0.29 -9.86
C GLU A 38 -4.91 -1.58 -9.22
N VAL A 39 -5.95 -1.48 -8.41
CA VAL A 39 -6.56 -2.63 -7.78
C VAL A 39 -8.05 -2.64 -8.10
N SER A 40 -8.60 -3.84 -8.27
CA SER A 40 -10.01 -4.02 -8.57
C SER A 40 -10.77 -4.32 -7.28
N LEU A 41 -11.80 -3.54 -7.00
CA LEU A 41 -12.64 -3.73 -5.83
C LEU A 41 -14.09 -3.57 -6.26
N ASN A 42 -14.97 -4.35 -5.68
CA ASN A 42 -16.40 -4.18 -5.89
C ASN A 42 -16.92 -3.06 -5.02
N GLU A 43 -17.84 -2.28 -5.56
CA GLU A 43 -18.44 -1.18 -4.83
C GLU A 43 -19.14 -1.72 -3.58
N GLY A 44 -18.87 -1.08 -2.45
CA GLY A 44 -19.46 -1.47 -1.18
C GLY A 44 -18.85 -2.70 -0.54
N GLU A 45 -17.89 -3.34 -1.20
CA GLU A 45 -17.23 -4.51 -0.65
C GLU A 45 -16.24 -4.11 0.43
N MET A 46 -16.20 -4.88 1.50
CA MET A 46 -15.20 -4.68 2.53
C MET A 46 -13.85 -5.19 2.04
N TYR A 47 -12.81 -4.46 2.36
CA TYR A 47 -11.46 -4.85 1.99
C TYR A 47 -10.50 -4.62 3.15
N GLY A 48 -9.38 -5.33 3.11
CA GLY A 48 -8.29 -5.15 4.05
C GLY A 48 -7.02 -4.79 3.30
N PHE A 49 -6.02 -4.38 4.05
CA PHE A 49 -4.72 -4.11 3.46
C PHE A 49 -3.62 -4.51 4.42
N ARG A 50 -2.47 -4.80 3.85
CA ARG A 50 -1.27 -5.09 4.62
C ARG A 50 -0.07 -4.52 3.87
N TYR A 51 0.97 -4.20 4.60
CA TYR A 51 2.15 -3.63 3.97
C TYR A 51 3.39 -4.02 4.76
N SER A 52 4.51 -3.98 4.07
CA SER A 52 5.82 -4.21 4.65
C SER A 52 6.75 -3.13 4.14
N LEU A 53 7.37 -2.40 5.05
CA LEU A 53 8.24 -1.28 4.72
C LEU A 53 9.61 -1.50 5.33
N HIS A 54 10.65 -1.22 4.54
CA HIS A 54 12.03 -1.32 4.99
C HIS A 54 12.75 -0.04 4.67
N GLY A 55 13.43 0.54 5.65
CA GLY A 55 14.16 1.78 5.44
C GLY A 55 14.71 2.31 6.75
N LYS A 56 15.31 3.48 6.69
CA LYS A 56 15.89 4.11 7.87
C LYS A 56 14.79 4.60 8.81
N ALA A 57 15.06 4.50 10.10
CA ALA A 57 14.17 5.09 11.11
C ALA A 57 14.01 6.58 10.82
N GLY A 58 12.79 7.08 10.93
CA GLY A 58 12.47 8.47 10.63
C GLY A 58 12.03 8.73 9.21
N THR A 59 12.11 7.72 8.33
CA THR A 59 11.63 7.87 6.96
C THR A 59 10.10 7.95 6.97
N SER A 60 9.57 9.02 6.39
CA SER A 60 8.12 9.22 6.31
C SER A 60 7.53 8.38 5.21
N PHE A 61 6.32 7.89 5.43
CA PHE A 61 5.58 7.17 4.41
C PHE A 61 4.10 7.52 4.45
N LYS A 62 3.43 7.31 3.32
CA LYS A 62 2.00 7.51 3.22
C LYS A 62 1.46 6.54 2.18
N ILE A 63 0.44 5.79 2.53
CA ILE A 63 -0.21 4.83 1.63
C ILE A 63 -1.64 5.27 1.43
N GLU A 64 -2.02 5.44 0.18
CA GLU A 64 -3.34 5.96 -0.19
C GLU A 64 -4.04 5.03 -1.18
N LEU A 65 -5.35 4.96 -1.08
CA LEU A 65 -6.19 4.28 -2.07
C LEU A 65 -7.18 5.31 -2.58
N ASP A 66 -6.99 5.75 -3.84
CA ASP A 66 -7.65 6.92 -4.40
C ASP A 66 -7.41 8.13 -3.51
N HIS A 67 -8.46 8.64 -2.85
CA HIS A 67 -8.34 9.80 -1.96
C HIS A 67 -8.32 9.44 -0.49
N GLU A 68 -8.35 8.16 -0.19
CA GLU A 68 -8.39 7.69 1.19
C GLU A 68 -6.97 7.33 1.67
N VAL A 69 -6.56 7.90 2.79
CA VAL A 69 -5.27 7.56 3.40
C VAL A 69 -5.46 6.29 4.21
N LEU A 70 -4.76 5.22 3.81
CA LEU A 70 -4.83 3.94 4.52
C LEU A 70 -3.87 3.90 5.69
N ALA A 71 -2.68 4.48 5.52
CA ALA A 71 -1.67 4.51 6.56
C ALA A 71 -0.69 5.63 6.29
N GLU A 72 -0.19 6.25 7.34
CA GLU A 72 0.89 7.22 7.21
C GLU A 72 1.64 7.31 8.54
N GLY A 73 2.90 7.72 8.47
CA GLY A 73 3.73 7.82 9.64
C GLY A 73 5.19 7.80 9.28
N GLU A 74 5.99 7.33 10.22
CA GLU A 74 7.43 7.21 10.05
C GLU A 74 7.87 5.82 10.48
N ILE A 75 8.95 5.36 9.86
CA ILE A 75 9.54 4.08 10.23
C ILE A 75 10.21 4.23 11.58
N ASP A 76 9.79 3.41 12.56
CA ASP A 76 10.32 3.51 13.92
C ASP A 76 11.71 2.91 14.06
N LYS A 77 11.98 1.87 13.30
CA LYS A 77 13.31 1.24 13.33
C LYS A 77 13.63 0.65 11.98
N SER A 78 14.92 0.63 11.70
CA SER A 78 15.43 0.08 10.47
C SER A 78 15.26 -1.43 10.45
N GLU A 79 14.84 -1.94 9.33
CA GLU A 79 14.71 -3.37 9.10
C GLU A 79 15.74 -3.86 8.09
#